data_95400e5794d677fa44aaa78b32f40f3c
#
_entry.id   95400e5794d677fa44aaa78b32f40f3c
#
_cell.length_a   1.000
_cell.length_b   1.000
_cell.length_c   1.000
_cell.angle_alpha   90.00
_cell.angle_beta   90.00
_cell.angle_gamma   90.00
#
_symmetry.space_group_name_H-M   'P 1'
#
loop_
_entity.id
_entity.type
_entity.pdbx_description
1 polymer ?
#
loop_
_entity_poly.entity_id
_entity_poly.type
_entity_poly.pdbx_seq_one_letter_code
_entity_poly.pdbx_strand_id
1 'polypeptide(L)'
;TNFNNRFNGRLHYNTSKRLNNGFIRLGHNVLSISDRDIVSTNRNLNDLKGTMALETSIINNIKNFNPNLIVIGHADSISLKTFDFIKSKKIKTCQWFLDPIGDKTPDFLKNRKRVLKNINYVDASFLTTDPHVLGPKLENTYYIPNPSDASFETLNNYNKKCVNDVFFAMSHGVHRGKLKTGKIDGREIFLNKLIKKNKNINFDIYGMNFIEPVWGENFMKAVSNSSMGLNLSRGKPTKYYSSDRLVQLMGNGLLTFIDKKTQLNDFFSDNEAIFYDNLN
;
A
#
# COMPACT_ATOMS: atom_id res chain seq x y z
N THR A 1 4.27 -1.59 -12.41
CA THR A 1 3.51 -1.30 -11.20
C THR A 1 2.09 -0.80 -11.54
N ASN A 2 1.18 -0.69 -10.56
CA ASN A 2 -0.21 -0.30 -10.80
C ASN A 2 -0.47 1.15 -10.34
N PHE A 3 -0.76 2.04 -11.27
CA PHE A 3 -1.07 3.45 -10.98
C PHE A 3 -2.56 3.72 -10.76
N ASN A 4 -3.42 2.73 -10.98
CA ASN A 4 -4.87 2.82 -10.82
C ASN A 4 -5.56 3.90 -11.68
N ASN A 5 -5.03 4.21 -12.86
CA ASN A 5 -5.55 5.26 -13.74
C ASN A 5 -7.00 4.99 -14.19
N ARG A 6 -7.38 3.70 -14.37
CA ARG A 6 -8.75 3.28 -14.72
C ARG A 6 -9.83 3.66 -13.71
N PHE A 7 -9.44 4.13 -12.52
CA PHE A 7 -10.39 4.55 -11.49
C PHE A 7 -10.63 6.07 -11.46
N ASN A 8 -10.26 6.79 -12.52
CA ASN A 8 -10.57 8.20 -12.74
C ASN A 8 -10.21 9.09 -11.54
N GLY A 9 -9.00 8.94 -11.00
CA GLY A 9 -8.50 9.69 -9.85
C GLY A 9 -8.88 9.16 -8.47
N ARG A 10 -9.91 8.30 -8.36
CA ARG A 10 -10.39 7.76 -7.08
C ARG A 10 -9.27 7.12 -6.23
N LEU A 11 -8.30 6.46 -6.85
CA LEU A 11 -7.15 5.83 -6.20
C LEU A 11 -5.83 6.52 -6.57
N HIS A 12 -5.87 7.85 -6.71
CA HIS A 12 -4.72 8.66 -7.09
C HIS A 12 -3.58 8.59 -6.05
N TYR A 13 -3.92 8.73 -4.78
CA TYR A 13 -2.97 8.74 -3.65
C TYR A 13 -2.52 7.31 -3.31
N ASN A 14 -1.64 6.73 -4.14
CA ASN A 14 -1.20 5.35 -3.97
C ASN A 14 0.32 5.23 -3.92
N THR A 15 0.81 4.16 -3.31
CA THR A 15 2.24 3.89 -3.10
C THR A 15 3.05 3.85 -4.40
N SER A 16 2.46 3.36 -5.50
CA SER A 16 3.16 3.33 -6.79
C SER A 16 3.52 4.73 -7.27
N LYS A 17 2.62 5.70 -7.10
CA LYS A 17 2.88 7.10 -7.47
C LYS A 17 3.87 7.76 -6.54
N ARG A 18 3.81 7.48 -5.23
CA ARG A 18 4.81 7.98 -4.28
C ARG A 18 6.21 7.53 -4.63
N LEU A 19 6.39 6.24 -4.94
CA LEU A 19 7.69 5.73 -5.40
C LEU A 19 8.14 6.39 -6.71
N ASN A 20 7.24 6.51 -7.69
CA ASN A 20 7.52 7.17 -8.95
C ASN A 20 7.98 8.62 -8.74
N ASN A 21 7.26 9.37 -7.94
CA ASN A 21 7.58 10.75 -7.61
C ASN A 21 8.93 10.85 -6.86
N GLY A 22 9.20 9.92 -5.95
CA GLY A 22 10.48 9.83 -5.25
C GLY A 22 11.66 9.69 -6.21
N PHE A 23 11.60 8.81 -7.19
CA PHE A 23 12.62 8.68 -8.22
C PHE A 23 12.80 9.96 -9.05
N ILE A 24 11.70 10.61 -9.45
CA ILE A 24 11.76 11.89 -10.20
C ILE A 24 12.43 12.98 -9.36
N ARG A 25 12.10 13.10 -8.06
CA ARG A 25 12.70 14.09 -7.15
C ARG A 25 14.19 13.84 -6.92
N LEU A 26 14.63 12.58 -7.02
CA LEU A 26 16.05 12.23 -6.99
C LEU A 26 16.79 12.48 -8.31
N GLY A 27 16.13 13.09 -9.31
CA GLY A 27 16.72 13.46 -10.60
C GLY A 27 16.75 12.31 -11.61
N HIS A 28 16.05 11.20 -11.38
CA HIS A 28 15.97 10.13 -12.35
C HIS A 28 14.95 10.41 -13.46
N ASN A 29 15.26 10.02 -14.68
CA ASN A 29 14.29 9.98 -15.77
C ASN A 29 13.44 8.71 -15.62
N VAL A 30 12.13 8.84 -15.44
CA VAL A 30 11.23 7.76 -15.10
C VAL A 30 10.16 7.52 -16.16
N LEU A 31 10.17 6.32 -16.75
CA LEU A 31 9.11 5.86 -17.64
C LEU A 31 8.14 4.97 -16.84
N SER A 32 6.89 5.41 -16.70
CA SER A 32 5.88 4.75 -15.89
C SER A 32 5.02 3.79 -16.71
N ILE A 33 4.93 2.52 -16.29
CA ILE A 33 4.06 1.50 -16.88
C ILE A 33 3.05 1.04 -15.83
N SER A 34 1.75 1.23 -16.11
CA SER A 34 0.67 0.75 -15.25
C SER A 34 0.14 -0.60 -15.76
N ASP A 35 0.65 -1.69 -15.18
CA ASP A 35 0.38 -3.05 -15.62
C ASP A 35 -1.12 -3.39 -15.64
N ARG A 36 -1.84 -3.14 -14.55
CA ARG A 36 -3.26 -3.46 -14.45
C ARG A 36 -4.15 -2.55 -15.29
N ASP A 37 -3.73 -1.32 -15.52
CA ASP A 37 -4.48 -0.41 -16.39
C ASP A 37 -4.36 -0.88 -17.85
N ILE A 38 -3.14 -1.18 -18.33
CA ILE A 38 -2.91 -1.75 -19.67
C ILE A 38 -3.71 -3.05 -19.86
N VAL A 39 -3.59 -3.98 -18.92
CA VAL A 39 -4.34 -5.25 -18.95
C VAL A 39 -5.85 -5.03 -19.04
N SER A 40 -6.39 -4.06 -18.28
CA SER A 40 -7.84 -3.85 -18.24
C SER A 40 -8.41 -3.18 -19.49
N THR A 41 -7.62 -2.34 -20.15
CA THR A 41 -8.06 -1.55 -21.32
C THR A 41 -7.81 -2.26 -22.66
N ASN A 42 -6.94 -3.28 -22.70
CA ASN A 42 -6.55 -3.96 -23.93
C ASN A 42 -7.11 -5.40 -24.05
N ARG A 43 -8.13 -5.75 -23.27
CA ARG A 43 -8.82 -7.03 -23.42
C ARG A 43 -9.62 -7.06 -24.72
N ASN A 44 -9.42 -8.11 -25.51
CA ASN A 44 -10.15 -8.33 -26.75
C ASN A 44 -10.29 -9.85 -27.01
N LEU A 45 -10.90 -10.25 -28.12
CA LEU A 45 -11.13 -11.65 -28.47
C LEU A 45 -9.84 -12.47 -28.58
N ASN A 46 -8.72 -11.85 -29.00
CA ASN A 46 -7.43 -12.51 -29.16
C ASN A 46 -6.57 -12.46 -27.88
N ASP A 47 -6.87 -11.55 -26.95
CA ASP A 47 -6.18 -11.40 -25.66
C ASP A 47 -7.21 -11.14 -24.56
N LEU A 48 -7.95 -12.18 -24.19
CA LEU A 48 -9.01 -12.11 -23.16
C LEU A 48 -8.49 -11.62 -21.79
N LYS A 49 -7.20 -11.79 -21.54
CA LYS A 49 -6.57 -11.33 -20.30
C LYS A 49 -5.90 -9.95 -20.42
N GLY A 50 -5.66 -9.44 -21.64
CA GLY A 50 -4.89 -8.21 -21.88
C GLY A 50 -3.40 -8.33 -21.56
N THR A 51 -2.88 -9.53 -21.40
CA THR A 51 -1.49 -9.78 -20.99
C THR A 51 -0.51 -9.71 -22.13
N MET A 52 -0.93 -10.00 -23.37
CA MET A 52 -0.11 -9.84 -24.57
C MET A 52 0.21 -8.37 -24.83
N ALA A 53 -0.79 -7.49 -24.70
CA ALA A 53 -0.59 -6.05 -24.84
C ALA A 53 0.40 -5.51 -23.78
N LEU A 54 0.33 -6.00 -22.54
CA LEU A 54 1.27 -5.64 -21.49
C LEU A 54 2.69 -6.11 -21.83
N GLU A 55 2.86 -7.36 -22.27
CA GLU A 55 4.16 -7.92 -22.67
C GLU A 55 4.79 -7.09 -23.80
N THR A 56 4.02 -6.83 -24.86
CA THR A 56 4.45 -6.01 -25.99
C THR A 56 4.86 -4.60 -25.54
N SER A 57 4.05 -3.97 -24.66
CA SER A 57 4.36 -2.66 -24.11
C SER A 57 5.68 -2.67 -23.32
N ILE A 58 5.90 -3.65 -22.44
CA ILE A 58 7.15 -3.77 -21.66
C ILE A 58 8.35 -3.93 -22.60
N ILE A 59 8.28 -4.82 -23.57
CA ILE A 59 9.38 -5.09 -24.49
C ILE A 59 9.74 -3.85 -25.32
N ASN A 60 8.73 -3.15 -25.88
CA ASN A 60 8.94 -1.96 -26.67
C ASN A 60 9.49 -0.81 -25.83
N ASN A 61 8.98 -0.60 -24.63
CA ASN A 61 9.49 0.42 -23.73
C ASN A 61 10.95 0.14 -23.32
N ILE A 62 11.32 -1.11 -23.06
CA ILE A 62 12.71 -1.46 -22.77
C ILE A 62 13.61 -1.14 -23.99
N LYS A 63 13.18 -1.49 -25.20
CA LYS A 63 13.96 -1.22 -26.42
C LYS A 63 14.15 0.28 -26.70
N ASN A 64 13.10 1.07 -26.48
CA ASN A 64 13.09 2.49 -26.82
C ASN A 64 13.67 3.38 -25.73
N PHE A 65 13.43 3.05 -24.45
CA PHE A 65 13.87 3.84 -23.31
C PHE A 65 15.24 3.42 -22.78
N ASN A 66 15.62 2.16 -22.99
CA ASN A 66 16.89 1.56 -22.52
C ASN A 66 17.16 1.83 -21.03
N PRO A 67 16.32 1.36 -20.11
CA PRO A 67 16.43 1.68 -18.69
C PRO A 67 17.68 1.05 -18.04
N ASN A 68 18.28 1.73 -17.07
CA ASN A 68 19.31 1.16 -16.21
C ASN A 68 18.72 0.29 -15.07
N LEU A 69 17.50 0.63 -14.63
CA LEU A 69 16.79 -0.04 -13.54
C LEU A 69 15.32 -0.25 -13.91
N ILE A 70 14.81 -1.44 -13.61
CA ILE A 70 13.37 -1.74 -13.67
C ILE A 70 12.86 -1.98 -12.26
N VAL A 71 11.86 -1.19 -11.83
CA VAL A 71 11.19 -1.32 -10.54
C VAL A 71 9.81 -1.93 -10.73
N ILE A 72 9.61 -3.11 -10.16
CA ILE A 72 8.40 -3.92 -10.35
C ILE A 72 7.58 -3.90 -9.06
N GLY A 73 6.28 -3.59 -9.16
CA GLY A 73 5.32 -3.82 -8.09
C GLY A 73 4.86 -5.27 -8.02
N HIS A 74 3.58 -5.53 -7.77
CA HIS A 74 3.03 -6.90 -7.63
C HIS A 74 3.28 -7.82 -8.84
N ALA A 75 3.33 -7.26 -10.06
CA ALA A 75 3.68 -7.94 -11.30
C ALA A 75 2.86 -9.21 -11.62
N ASP A 76 1.62 -9.30 -11.11
CA ASP A 76 0.77 -10.50 -11.26
C ASP A 76 0.54 -10.89 -12.72
N SER A 77 0.54 -9.90 -13.62
CA SER A 77 0.23 -10.07 -15.06
C SER A 77 1.46 -10.18 -15.94
N ILE A 78 2.67 -10.13 -15.38
CA ILE A 78 3.92 -10.31 -16.15
C ILE A 78 4.23 -11.79 -16.27
N SER A 79 4.48 -12.24 -17.50
CA SER A 79 4.85 -13.63 -17.78
C SER A 79 6.31 -13.92 -17.43
N LEU A 80 6.65 -15.19 -17.18
CA LEU A 80 8.04 -15.60 -16.98
C LEU A 80 8.90 -15.31 -18.22
N LYS A 81 8.33 -15.46 -19.42
CA LYS A 81 8.99 -15.12 -20.69
C LYS A 81 9.40 -13.64 -20.74
N THR A 82 8.56 -12.74 -20.23
CA THR A 82 8.91 -11.31 -20.13
C THR A 82 10.06 -11.09 -19.13
N PHE A 83 10.07 -11.81 -18.01
CA PHE A 83 11.19 -11.74 -17.06
C PHE A 83 12.50 -12.28 -17.69
N ASP A 84 12.44 -13.39 -18.42
CA ASP A 84 13.61 -13.93 -19.15
C ASP A 84 14.15 -12.92 -20.18
N PHE A 85 13.27 -12.23 -20.90
CA PHE A 85 13.66 -11.14 -21.79
C PHE A 85 14.35 -10.00 -21.04
N ILE A 86 13.80 -9.54 -19.92
CA ILE A 86 14.42 -8.49 -19.09
C ILE A 86 15.83 -8.94 -18.64
N LYS A 87 15.96 -10.15 -18.13
CA LYS A 87 17.23 -10.72 -17.67
C LYS A 87 18.25 -10.81 -18.80
N SER A 88 17.83 -11.18 -20.03
CA SER A 88 18.70 -11.24 -21.21
C SER A 88 19.31 -9.86 -21.58
N LYS A 89 18.67 -8.77 -21.19
CA LYS A 89 19.14 -7.39 -21.40
C LYS A 89 20.13 -6.93 -20.33
N LYS A 90 20.40 -7.73 -19.29
CA LYS A 90 21.29 -7.41 -18.16
C LYS A 90 20.89 -6.13 -17.41
N ILE A 91 19.60 -5.75 -17.46
CA ILE A 91 19.07 -4.58 -16.77
C ILE A 91 18.86 -4.94 -15.31
N LYS A 92 19.32 -4.08 -14.38
CA LYS A 92 19.05 -4.26 -12.96
C LYS A 92 17.55 -4.19 -12.69
N THR A 93 17.06 -5.15 -11.90
CA THR A 93 15.62 -5.27 -11.65
C THR A 93 15.38 -5.45 -10.15
N CYS A 94 14.46 -4.69 -9.60
CA CYS A 94 13.99 -4.90 -8.24
C CYS A 94 12.48 -5.00 -8.18
N GLN A 95 11.99 -5.73 -7.17
CA GLN A 95 10.58 -5.73 -6.82
C GLN A 95 10.35 -5.04 -5.48
N TRP A 96 9.19 -4.42 -5.34
CA TRP A 96 8.69 -3.94 -4.05
C TRP A 96 7.29 -4.50 -3.78
N PHE A 97 6.98 -4.75 -2.51
CA PHE A 97 5.74 -5.37 -2.12
C PHE A 97 5.20 -4.78 -0.83
N LEU A 98 3.98 -4.23 -0.89
CA LEU A 98 3.41 -3.45 0.21
C LEU A 98 2.40 -4.23 1.06
N ASP A 99 1.88 -5.36 0.58
CA ASP A 99 0.88 -6.12 1.32
C ASP A 99 1.53 -7.00 2.41
N PRO A 100 0.82 -7.34 3.49
CA PRO A 100 1.39 -8.18 4.55
C PRO A 100 1.73 -9.57 4.04
N ILE A 101 2.89 -10.07 4.43
CA ILE A 101 3.42 -11.38 4.06
C ILE A 101 3.49 -12.24 5.32
N GLY A 102 3.28 -13.54 5.21
CA GLY A 102 3.39 -14.49 6.30
C GLY A 102 2.71 -15.81 6.00
N ASP A 103 2.48 -16.59 7.05
CA ASP A 103 1.85 -17.92 7.00
C ASP A 103 0.53 -18.00 7.78
N LYS A 104 0.17 -16.92 8.48
CA LYS A 104 -0.94 -16.92 9.45
C LYS A 104 -2.34 -16.83 8.85
N THR A 105 -2.47 -16.41 7.59
CA THR A 105 -3.76 -16.26 6.90
C THR A 105 -3.64 -16.64 5.43
N PRO A 106 -4.76 -17.06 4.77
CA PRO A 106 -4.74 -17.35 3.33
C PRO A 106 -4.25 -16.16 2.47
N ASP A 107 -4.61 -14.92 2.86
CA ASP A 107 -4.16 -13.72 2.16
C ASP A 107 -2.64 -13.53 2.30
N PHE A 108 -2.07 -13.77 3.47
CA PHE A 108 -0.63 -13.67 3.71
C PHE A 108 0.15 -14.72 2.91
N LEU A 109 -0.35 -15.97 2.89
CA LEU A 109 0.23 -17.04 2.07
C LEU A 109 0.19 -16.72 0.58
N LYS A 110 -0.91 -16.13 0.10
CA LYS A 110 -1.02 -15.69 -1.29
C LYS A 110 0.01 -14.61 -1.62
N ASN A 111 0.18 -13.64 -0.73
CA ASN A 111 1.15 -12.57 -0.90
C ASN A 111 2.59 -13.10 -0.88
N ARG A 112 2.89 -14.04 0.02
CA ARG A 112 4.18 -14.74 0.05
C ARG A 112 4.48 -15.44 -1.27
N LYS A 113 3.50 -16.18 -1.83
CA LYS A 113 3.65 -16.84 -3.14
C LYS A 113 3.94 -15.84 -4.27
N ARG A 114 3.33 -14.65 -4.25
CA ARG A 114 3.59 -13.59 -5.24
C ARG A 114 5.02 -13.10 -5.20
N VAL A 115 5.55 -12.83 -4.01
CA VAL A 115 6.95 -12.39 -3.86
C VAL A 115 7.90 -13.48 -4.32
N LEU A 116 7.70 -14.72 -3.85
CA LEU A 116 8.57 -15.86 -4.18
C LEU A 116 8.54 -16.21 -5.67
N LYS A 117 7.41 -15.98 -6.36
CA LYS A 117 7.33 -16.21 -7.82
C LYS A 117 8.37 -15.41 -8.60
N ASN A 118 8.65 -14.18 -8.16
CA ASN A 118 9.51 -13.26 -8.88
C ASN A 118 10.95 -13.20 -8.34
N ILE A 119 11.22 -13.83 -7.19
CA ILE A 119 12.46 -13.61 -6.43
C ILE A 119 13.72 -13.98 -7.21
N ASN A 120 13.64 -15.03 -8.05
CA ASN A 120 14.75 -15.49 -8.86
C ASN A 120 14.98 -14.69 -10.16
N TYR A 121 14.09 -13.74 -10.43
CA TYR A 121 14.12 -12.88 -11.62
C TYR A 121 14.50 -11.43 -11.31
N VAL A 122 14.71 -11.11 -10.04
CA VAL A 122 15.05 -9.75 -9.60
C VAL A 122 16.36 -9.76 -8.84
N ASP A 123 17.13 -8.67 -8.94
CA ASP A 123 18.38 -8.49 -8.19
C ASP A 123 18.14 -8.15 -6.71
N ALA A 124 16.99 -7.51 -6.39
CA ALA A 124 16.61 -7.17 -5.02
C ALA A 124 15.10 -7.17 -4.83
N SER A 125 14.67 -7.47 -3.59
CA SER A 125 13.27 -7.44 -3.15
C SER A 125 13.11 -6.55 -1.94
N PHE A 126 12.20 -5.57 -2.04
CA PHE A 126 11.88 -4.61 -0.97
C PHE A 126 10.48 -4.89 -0.43
N LEU A 127 10.36 -5.14 0.87
CA LEU A 127 9.13 -5.56 1.53
C LEU A 127 8.76 -4.60 2.64
N THR A 128 7.49 -4.30 2.78
CA THR A 128 6.95 -3.52 3.92
C THR A 128 6.58 -4.41 5.11
N THR A 129 7.06 -5.64 5.13
CA THR A 129 6.97 -6.61 6.23
C THR A 129 8.39 -7.10 6.50
N ASP A 130 8.70 -7.47 7.75
CA ASP A 130 10.01 -8.05 8.08
C ASP A 130 10.34 -9.21 7.11
N PRO A 131 11.46 -9.15 6.36
CA PRO A 131 11.84 -10.19 5.40
C PRO A 131 11.98 -11.58 6.00
N HIS A 132 12.28 -11.71 7.29
CA HIS A 132 12.39 -13.01 7.96
C HIS A 132 11.10 -13.85 7.93
N VAL A 133 9.94 -13.21 7.69
CA VAL A 133 8.67 -13.96 7.52
C VAL A 133 8.64 -14.83 6.26
N LEU A 134 9.56 -14.65 5.33
CA LEU A 134 9.68 -15.50 4.14
C LEU A 134 10.33 -16.85 4.43
N GLY A 135 10.96 -17.02 5.60
CA GLY A 135 11.73 -18.19 5.99
C GLY A 135 13.20 -17.84 6.18
N PRO A 136 14.14 -18.77 6.01
CA PRO A 136 15.57 -18.49 6.08
C PRO A 136 15.91 -17.28 5.21
N LYS A 137 16.78 -16.41 5.72
CA LYS A 137 17.12 -15.14 5.09
C LYS A 137 17.43 -15.36 3.60
N LEU A 138 16.55 -14.86 2.75
CA LEU A 138 16.79 -14.84 1.31
C LEU A 138 17.77 -13.70 1.02
N GLU A 139 18.77 -13.98 0.24
CA GLU A 139 19.71 -12.96 -0.22
C GLU A 139 18.97 -11.84 -0.95
N ASN A 140 19.48 -10.61 -0.84
CA ASN A 140 18.93 -9.43 -1.51
C ASN A 140 17.45 -9.14 -1.21
N THR A 141 17.02 -9.45 0.03
CA THR A 141 15.67 -9.12 0.50
C THR A 141 15.78 -8.14 1.67
N TYR A 142 15.13 -6.97 1.54
CA TYR A 142 15.28 -5.85 2.44
C TYR A 142 13.91 -5.36 2.93
N TYR A 143 13.87 -4.86 4.16
CA TYR A 143 12.75 -4.09 4.65
C TYR A 143 12.77 -2.67 4.06
N ILE A 144 11.59 -2.16 3.71
CA ILE A 144 11.37 -0.77 3.32
C ILE A 144 10.03 -0.31 3.92
N PRO A 145 9.95 0.84 4.60
CA PRO A 145 8.68 1.41 5.02
C PRO A 145 7.85 1.86 3.81
N ASN A 146 6.55 2.03 4.00
CA ASN A 146 5.73 2.68 2.97
C ASN A 146 6.24 4.12 2.73
N PRO A 147 6.43 4.53 1.48
CA PRO A 147 6.92 5.87 1.17
C PRO A 147 5.83 6.94 1.37
N SER A 148 6.22 8.11 1.84
CA SER A 148 5.44 9.36 1.76
C SER A 148 5.84 10.16 0.51
N ASP A 149 5.04 11.16 0.16
CA ASP A 149 5.34 12.10 -0.91
C ASP A 149 4.84 13.50 -0.54
N ALA A 150 5.73 14.49 -0.59
CA ALA A 150 5.42 15.88 -0.21
C ALA A 150 4.33 16.54 -1.07
N SER A 151 3.97 15.97 -2.22
CA SER A 151 2.83 16.43 -3.03
C SER A 151 1.50 15.76 -2.66
N PHE A 152 1.53 14.71 -1.85
CA PHE A 152 0.35 13.98 -1.40
C PHE A 152 0.03 14.27 0.06
N GLU A 153 1.02 14.20 0.93
CA GLU A 153 0.90 14.43 2.37
C GLU A 153 1.16 15.93 2.64
N THR A 154 0.14 16.77 2.45
CA THR A 154 0.27 18.24 2.45
C THR A 154 -0.52 18.95 3.56
N LEU A 155 -1.27 18.21 4.40
CA LEU A 155 -2.30 18.81 5.22
C LEU A 155 -1.77 19.53 6.48
N ASN A 156 -0.65 19.09 7.05
CA ASN A 156 -0.03 19.67 8.25
C ASN A 156 -1.01 19.84 9.43
N ASN A 157 -1.77 18.79 9.75
CA ASN A 157 -2.87 18.86 10.75
C ASN A 157 -2.40 19.24 12.15
N TYR A 158 -1.13 19.00 12.50
CA TYR A 158 -0.53 19.40 13.76
C TYR A 158 -0.57 20.94 13.99
N ASN A 159 -0.73 21.74 12.92
CA ASN A 159 -0.82 23.20 12.97
C ASN A 159 -2.27 23.71 12.88
N LYS A 160 -3.28 22.85 12.95
CA LYS A 160 -4.67 23.21 12.75
C LYS A 160 -5.53 22.87 13.95
N LYS A 161 -6.58 23.68 14.16
CA LYS A 161 -7.68 23.27 15.01
C LYS A 161 -8.62 22.37 14.20
N CYS A 162 -8.54 21.07 14.43
CA CYS A 162 -9.39 20.09 13.79
C CYS A 162 -10.77 20.02 14.46
N VAL A 163 -11.78 19.65 13.67
CA VAL A 163 -13.19 19.52 14.15
C VAL A 163 -13.37 18.19 14.88
N ASN A 164 -12.69 17.15 14.42
CA ASN A 164 -12.75 15.79 14.97
C ASN A 164 -11.45 15.45 15.70
N ASP A 165 -11.54 14.54 16.64
CA ASP A 165 -10.37 14.07 17.39
C ASP A 165 -9.67 12.91 16.66
N VAL A 166 -10.40 11.86 16.27
CA VAL A 166 -9.81 10.61 15.77
C VAL A 166 -10.39 10.22 14.43
N PHE A 167 -9.52 10.11 13.43
CA PHE A 167 -9.85 9.61 12.10
C PHE A 167 -9.57 8.11 11.98
N PHE A 168 -10.48 7.40 11.33
CA PHE A 168 -10.24 6.06 10.82
C PHE A 168 -11.03 5.78 9.55
N ALA A 169 -10.37 5.26 8.52
CA ALA A 169 -11.02 4.79 7.30
C ALA A 169 -10.55 3.40 6.90
N MET A 170 -11.47 2.58 6.42
CA MET A 170 -11.16 1.28 5.84
C MET A 170 -12.09 0.97 4.68
N SER A 171 -11.65 0.09 3.78
CA SER A 171 -12.51 -0.38 2.68
C SER A 171 -13.55 -1.43 3.13
N HIS A 172 -13.46 -1.92 4.36
CA HIS A 172 -14.34 -2.92 4.97
C HIS A 172 -14.67 -4.10 4.03
N GLY A 173 -13.68 -4.55 3.26
CA GLY A 173 -13.91 -5.53 2.22
C GLY A 173 -14.83 -5.03 1.09
N VAL A 174 -14.98 -3.73 0.94
CA VAL A 174 -15.68 -3.11 -0.19
C VAL A 174 -15.08 -3.62 -1.48
N HIS A 175 -15.92 -4.19 -2.31
CA HIS A 175 -15.56 -4.60 -3.63
C HIS A 175 -16.31 -3.72 -4.63
N ARG A 176 -15.59 -2.95 -5.44
CA ARG A 176 -16.16 -2.03 -6.43
C ARG A 176 -17.14 -0.98 -5.84
N GLY A 177 -16.84 -0.49 -4.65
CA GLY A 177 -17.64 0.56 -3.99
C GLY A 177 -18.87 0.06 -3.24
N LYS A 178 -19.06 -1.26 -3.10
CA LYS A 178 -20.15 -1.86 -2.31
C LYS A 178 -19.59 -2.63 -1.12
N LEU A 179 -20.22 -2.48 0.03
CA LEU A 179 -19.92 -3.29 1.21
C LEU A 179 -20.23 -4.76 0.91
N LYS A 180 -19.33 -5.66 1.27
CA LYS A 180 -19.64 -7.09 1.29
C LYS A 180 -20.55 -7.34 2.48
N THR A 181 -21.81 -7.62 2.21
CA THR A 181 -22.80 -7.97 3.24
C THR A 181 -22.36 -9.23 4.00
N GLY A 182 -22.47 -9.20 5.32
CA GLY A 182 -22.46 -10.37 6.18
C GLY A 182 -21.12 -10.70 6.87
N LYS A 183 -20.01 -9.95 6.68
CA LYS A 183 -18.76 -10.22 7.38
C LYS A 183 -18.32 -9.02 8.22
N ILE A 184 -18.38 -9.17 9.55
CA ILE A 184 -17.85 -8.17 10.48
C ILE A 184 -16.32 -8.27 10.48
N ASP A 185 -15.65 -7.13 10.24
CA ASP A 185 -14.20 -7.01 10.33
C ASP A 185 -13.78 -6.84 11.80
N GLY A 186 -12.70 -7.49 12.22
CA GLY A 186 -12.19 -7.37 13.60
C GLY A 186 -11.84 -5.93 13.99
N ARG A 187 -11.49 -5.09 13.02
CA ARG A 187 -11.25 -3.65 13.23
C ARG A 187 -12.52 -2.91 13.63
N GLU A 188 -13.64 -3.26 13.03
CA GLU A 188 -14.95 -2.68 13.39
C GLU A 188 -15.33 -3.01 14.84
N ILE A 189 -15.12 -4.28 15.25
CA ILE A 189 -15.36 -4.70 16.64
C ILE A 189 -14.47 -3.91 17.60
N PHE A 190 -13.18 -3.75 17.29
CA PHE A 190 -12.23 -3.00 18.09
C PHE A 190 -12.66 -1.53 18.22
N LEU A 191 -12.96 -0.87 17.11
CA LEU A 191 -13.35 0.53 17.08
C LEU A 191 -14.66 0.80 17.80
N ASN A 192 -15.66 -0.07 17.63
CA ASN A 192 -16.94 0.09 18.34
C ASN A 192 -16.77 -0.02 19.87
N LYS A 193 -15.84 -0.86 20.33
CA LYS A 193 -15.47 -0.90 21.77
C LYS A 193 -14.77 0.37 22.21
N LEU A 194 -13.84 0.88 21.40
CA LEU A 194 -13.10 2.11 21.69
C LEU A 194 -14.05 3.32 21.78
N ILE A 195 -14.95 3.49 20.81
CA ILE A 195 -15.96 4.56 20.78
C ILE A 195 -16.87 4.47 22.01
N LYS A 196 -17.35 3.27 22.33
CA LYS A 196 -18.22 3.08 23.50
C LYS A 196 -17.55 3.47 24.82
N LYS A 197 -16.23 3.26 24.94
CA LYS A 197 -15.45 3.64 26.14
C LYS A 197 -15.16 5.15 26.20
N ASN A 198 -15.11 5.85 25.07
CA ASN A 198 -14.63 7.24 24.97
C ASN A 198 -15.69 8.15 24.36
N LYS A 199 -16.79 8.37 25.10
CA LYS A 199 -17.96 9.14 24.61
C LYS A 199 -17.67 10.64 24.38
N ASN A 200 -16.61 11.17 24.98
CA ASN A 200 -16.22 12.57 24.85
C ASN A 200 -15.25 12.81 23.67
N ILE A 201 -14.91 11.79 22.93
CA ILE A 201 -14.02 11.84 21.77
C ILE A 201 -14.86 11.82 20.49
N ASN A 202 -14.62 12.76 19.60
CA ASN A 202 -15.27 12.84 18.30
C ASN A 202 -14.53 11.96 17.28
N PHE A 203 -15.16 10.86 16.90
CA PHE A 203 -14.61 9.92 15.91
C PHE A 203 -15.16 10.20 14.52
N ASP A 204 -14.28 10.39 13.54
CA ASP A 204 -14.60 10.48 12.10
C ASP A 204 -14.25 9.16 11.40
N ILE A 205 -15.27 8.35 11.08
CA ILE A 205 -15.09 6.94 10.73
C ILE A 205 -15.75 6.62 9.39
N TYR A 206 -15.00 5.91 8.53
CA TYR A 206 -15.47 5.52 7.21
C TYR A 206 -15.22 4.03 6.91
N GLY A 207 -16.11 3.42 6.13
CA GLY A 207 -16.02 2.04 5.67
C GLY A 207 -16.46 0.99 6.70
N MET A 208 -17.17 1.41 7.75
CA MET A 208 -17.77 0.54 8.78
C MET A 208 -19.09 1.14 9.29
N ASN A 209 -19.84 0.40 10.11
CA ASN A 209 -21.12 0.84 10.68
C ASN A 209 -22.10 1.39 9.62
N PHE A 210 -22.15 0.77 8.44
CA PHE A 210 -22.94 1.22 7.27
C PHE A 210 -22.55 2.59 6.70
N ILE A 211 -21.42 3.16 7.14
CA ILE A 211 -20.85 4.37 6.55
C ILE A 211 -19.96 3.99 5.37
N GLU A 212 -20.21 4.59 4.21
CA GLU A 212 -19.41 4.32 3.01
C GLU A 212 -17.94 4.72 3.16
N PRO A 213 -17.02 4.01 2.52
CA PRO A 213 -15.61 4.40 2.53
C PRO A 213 -15.37 5.65 1.69
N VAL A 214 -14.40 6.43 2.08
CA VAL A 214 -13.96 7.65 1.37
C VAL A 214 -12.71 7.38 0.53
N TRP A 215 -12.60 8.09 -0.59
CA TRP A 215 -11.53 7.92 -1.57
C TRP A 215 -11.13 9.25 -2.21
N GLY A 216 -9.91 9.31 -2.75
CA GLY A 216 -9.42 10.47 -3.49
C GLY A 216 -9.50 11.75 -2.66
N GLU A 217 -10.03 12.80 -3.24
CA GLU A 217 -10.17 14.11 -2.58
C GLU A 217 -11.06 14.07 -1.33
N ASN A 218 -12.13 13.27 -1.33
CA ASN A 218 -12.99 13.11 -0.15
C ASN A 218 -12.24 12.45 1.03
N PHE A 219 -11.30 11.55 0.74
CA PHE A 219 -10.42 10.99 1.76
C PHE A 219 -9.52 12.08 2.36
N MET A 220 -8.91 12.93 1.52
CA MET A 220 -8.05 14.02 1.99
C MET A 220 -8.84 15.04 2.82
N LYS A 221 -10.07 15.40 2.40
CA LYS A 221 -10.97 16.24 3.19
C LYS A 221 -11.31 15.64 4.55
N ALA A 222 -11.61 14.35 4.62
CA ALA A 222 -11.89 13.67 5.88
C ALA A 222 -10.65 13.67 6.78
N VAL A 223 -9.48 13.29 6.27
CA VAL A 223 -8.22 13.34 7.04
C VAL A 223 -7.93 14.74 7.56
N SER A 224 -8.20 15.80 6.76
CA SER A 224 -7.91 17.20 7.14
C SER A 224 -8.68 17.68 8.36
N ASN A 225 -9.75 17.00 8.74
CA ASN A 225 -10.65 17.40 9.82
C ASN A 225 -10.30 16.77 11.19
N SER A 226 -9.29 15.91 11.27
CA SER A 226 -8.95 15.18 12.49
C SER A 226 -7.52 15.41 12.94
N SER A 227 -7.30 15.49 14.26
CA SER A 227 -5.96 15.70 14.86
C SER A 227 -5.20 14.40 15.09
N MET A 228 -5.90 13.29 15.24
CA MET A 228 -5.33 11.97 15.54
C MET A 228 -5.82 10.91 14.54
N GLY A 229 -5.10 9.80 14.44
CA GLY A 229 -5.51 8.70 13.57
C GLY A 229 -5.07 7.33 14.07
N LEU A 230 -5.86 6.31 13.72
CA LEU A 230 -5.57 4.92 14.09
C LEU A 230 -4.93 4.16 12.92
N ASN A 231 -3.70 3.69 13.11
CA ASN A 231 -3.05 2.76 12.18
C ASN A 231 -3.42 1.32 12.52
N LEU A 232 -4.64 0.93 12.17
CA LEU A 232 -5.18 -0.39 12.46
C LEU A 232 -5.27 -1.23 11.18
N SER A 233 -4.33 -2.15 11.00
CA SER A 233 -4.25 -3.01 9.82
C SER A 233 -5.22 -4.19 9.89
N ARG A 234 -5.58 -4.75 8.73
CA ARG A 234 -6.43 -5.93 8.65
C ARG A 234 -5.67 -7.18 9.10
N GLY A 235 -6.35 -8.05 9.84
CA GLY A 235 -5.79 -9.31 10.31
C GLY A 235 -4.96 -9.16 11.59
N LYS A 236 -4.06 -10.12 11.82
CA LYS A 236 -3.16 -10.09 12.97
C LYS A 236 -1.99 -9.16 12.72
N PRO A 237 -1.52 -8.41 13.73
CA PRO A 237 -0.30 -7.62 13.62
C PRO A 237 0.87 -8.49 13.16
N THR A 238 1.66 -7.96 12.24
CA THR A 238 2.85 -8.62 11.70
C THR A 238 4.03 -7.66 11.85
N LYS A 239 5.18 -8.18 12.21
CA LYS A 239 6.38 -7.40 12.47
C LYS A 239 6.70 -6.45 11.30
N TYR A 240 6.92 -5.19 11.62
CA TYR A 240 7.22 -4.06 10.74
C TYR A 240 6.14 -3.71 9.70
N TYR A 241 5.06 -4.49 9.61
CA TYR A 241 4.02 -4.21 8.65
C TYR A 241 3.12 -3.05 9.06
N SER A 242 2.97 -2.11 8.16
CA SER A 242 1.90 -1.12 8.17
C SER A 242 1.23 -1.05 6.80
N SER A 243 -0.04 -0.66 6.77
CA SER A 243 -0.71 -0.30 5.52
C SER A 243 -0.32 1.13 5.10
N ASP A 244 -0.69 1.54 3.87
CA ASP A 244 -0.58 2.94 3.39
C ASP A 244 -1.14 3.98 4.38
N ARG A 245 -2.05 3.55 5.26
CA ARG A 245 -2.65 4.44 6.28
C ARG A 245 -1.60 5.09 7.17
N LEU A 246 -0.54 4.38 7.54
CA LEU A 246 0.51 4.95 8.40
C LEU A 246 1.07 6.23 7.79
N VAL A 247 1.52 6.17 6.54
CA VAL A 247 2.07 7.34 5.84
C VAL A 247 1.02 8.42 5.60
N GLN A 248 -0.22 8.02 5.31
CA GLN A 248 -1.32 8.97 5.12
C GLN A 248 -1.65 9.75 6.40
N LEU A 249 -1.54 9.12 7.56
CA LEU A 249 -1.78 9.77 8.85
C LEU A 249 -0.57 10.60 9.28
N MET A 250 0.59 9.98 9.46
CA MET A 250 1.80 10.66 9.95
C MET A 250 2.27 11.74 8.97
N GLY A 251 2.29 11.45 7.67
CA GLY A 251 2.72 12.40 6.64
C GLY A 251 1.81 13.63 6.54
N ASN A 252 0.54 13.51 6.90
CA ASN A 252 -0.40 14.64 7.00
C ASN A 252 -0.44 15.31 8.38
N GLY A 253 0.43 14.88 9.29
CA GLY A 253 0.61 15.52 10.60
C GLY A 253 -0.45 15.15 11.64
N LEU A 254 -1.03 13.94 11.56
CA LEU A 254 -1.91 13.42 12.61
C LEU A 254 -1.09 12.64 13.65
N LEU A 255 -1.40 12.84 14.93
CA LEU A 255 -0.89 11.98 15.99
C LEU A 255 -1.41 10.56 15.77
N THR A 256 -0.50 9.63 15.49
CA THR A 256 -0.88 8.29 15.02
C THR A 256 -0.72 7.23 16.10
N PHE A 257 -1.80 6.48 16.34
CA PHE A 257 -1.82 5.33 17.25
C PHE A 257 -1.43 4.05 16.51
N ILE A 258 -0.45 3.32 17.02
CA ILE A 258 0.16 2.15 16.39
C ILE A 258 0.12 0.97 17.37
N ASP A 259 -0.31 -0.21 16.90
CA ASP A 259 -0.26 -1.45 17.69
C ASP A 259 1.21 -1.85 17.92
N LYS A 260 1.66 -1.90 19.17
CA LYS A 260 3.02 -2.24 19.58
C LYS A 260 3.47 -3.62 19.08
N LYS A 261 2.52 -4.54 18.86
CA LYS A 261 2.81 -5.86 18.29
C LYS A 261 3.37 -5.81 16.88
N THR A 262 3.28 -4.67 16.19
CA THR A 262 3.94 -4.46 14.90
C THR A 262 5.43 -4.18 15.04
N GLN A 263 5.93 -3.88 16.22
CA GLN A 263 7.33 -3.49 16.50
C GLN A 263 7.80 -2.27 15.66
N LEU A 264 6.88 -1.41 15.23
CA LEU A 264 7.24 -0.16 14.55
C LEU A 264 7.89 0.86 15.49
N ASN A 265 7.82 0.65 16.81
CA ASN A 265 8.60 1.37 17.81
C ASN A 265 10.12 1.14 17.68
N ASP A 266 10.59 0.22 16.86
CA ASP A 266 12.00 0.10 16.49
C ASP A 266 12.44 1.25 15.54
N PHE A 267 11.49 1.96 14.91
CA PHE A 267 11.73 3.04 13.95
C PHE A 267 11.20 4.41 14.42
N PHE A 268 10.20 4.44 15.27
CA PHE A 268 9.57 5.67 15.77
C PHE A 268 9.61 5.71 17.28
N SER A 269 9.92 6.87 17.83
CA SER A 269 9.90 7.14 19.27
C SER A 269 8.48 7.49 19.76
N ASP A 270 8.29 7.49 21.09
CA ASP A 270 7.04 7.94 21.72
C ASP A 270 6.77 9.45 21.53
N ASN A 271 7.75 10.22 21.04
CA ASN A 271 7.57 11.61 20.63
C ASN A 271 6.97 11.77 19.23
N GLU A 272 6.96 10.68 18.42
CA GLU A 272 6.53 10.71 17.02
C GLU A 272 5.22 9.96 16.80
N ALA A 273 4.91 8.95 17.63
CA ALA A 273 3.68 8.17 17.56
C ALA A 273 3.31 7.59 18.93
N ILE A 274 2.06 7.22 19.11
CA ILE A 274 1.58 6.54 20.33
C ILE A 274 1.51 5.03 20.09
N PHE A 275 2.24 4.28 20.90
CA PHE A 275 2.23 2.82 20.84
C PHE A 275 1.32 2.21 21.91
N TYR A 276 0.30 1.47 21.48
CA TYR A 276 -0.65 0.83 22.39
C TYR A 276 -0.55 -0.69 22.35
N ASP A 277 -0.82 -1.33 23.49
CA ASP A 277 -0.84 -2.80 23.63
C ASP A 277 -2.25 -3.37 23.59
N ASN A 278 -3.24 -2.63 24.10
CA ASN A 278 -4.63 -3.03 24.24
C ASN A 278 -5.58 -1.83 24.33
N LEU A 279 -6.86 -2.07 24.61
CA LEU A 279 -7.91 -1.03 24.74
C LEU A 279 -7.99 -0.36 26.12
N ASN A 280 -7.14 -0.74 27.04
CA ASN A 280 -7.16 -0.19 28.42
C ASN A 280 -6.12 0.88 28.59
#